data_0263188ecf874cf4d6bc1cf9178602a0
#
_entry.id   0263188ecf874cf4d6bc1cf9178602a0
#
_cell.length_a   1.000
_cell.length_b   1.000
_cell.length_c   1.000
_cell.angle_alpha   90.00
_cell.angle_beta   90.00
_cell.angle_gamma   90.00
#
_symmetry.space_group_name_H-M   'P 1'
#
loop_
_entity.id
_entity.type
_entity.pdbx_description
1 polymer ?
#
loop_
_entity_poly.entity_id
_entity_poly.type
_entity_poly.pdbx_seq_one_letter_code
_entity_poly.pdbx_strand_id
1 'polypeptide(L)'
;FSVPAMAVDWNFYGNARMSTFWTSLNEKDVGGKATDLDWDLQGNSRLGANVKADHIKAQVELALKDLDSGSDGAVATRRAYGVWNFGAGTLKVGKDYSPVTQFISNQTFDGDLGLLEFGAPYAGRPGQIALGFGGFEVAFITPKDDVDLVSETGATADGDPKRIIPKLEASYGMAFDAWNFKIMGGYQYYSIKDVLNEA
;
A
#
# COMPACT_ATOMS: atom_id res chain seq x y z
N PHE A 1 42.24 -3.25 10.91
CA PHE A 1 41.36 -2.49 10.02
C PHE A 1 40.27 -1.87 10.89
N SER A 2 40.36 -0.55 11.14
CA SER A 2 39.25 0.18 11.74
C SER A 2 38.21 0.45 10.64
N VAL A 3 37.06 -0.18 10.72
CA VAL A 3 35.89 0.22 9.93
C VAL A 3 35.47 1.59 10.47
N PRO A 4 35.42 2.64 9.65
CA PRO A 4 34.90 3.92 10.12
C PRO A 4 33.47 3.68 10.62
N ALA A 5 33.19 4.10 11.84
CA ALA A 5 31.84 4.08 12.36
C ALA A 5 31.00 5.02 11.48
N MET A 6 30.21 4.48 10.57
CA MET A 6 29.26 5.27 9.81
C MET A 6 28.27 5.86 10.82
N ALA A 7 28.17 7.18 10.84
CA ALA A 7 27.13 7.83 11.62
C ALA A 7 25.77 7.42 11.04
N VAL A 8 25.03 6.65 11.79
CA VAL A 8 23.69 6.17 11.42
C VAL A 8 22.68 6.89 12.30
N ASP A 9 21.83 7.67 11.68
CA ASP A 9 20.74 8.36 12.36
C ASP A 9 19.52 7.42 12.45
N TRP A 10 19.02 7.24 13.67
CA TRP A 10 17.80 6.51 13.95
C TRP A 10 16.71 7.46 14.41
N ASN A 11 15.52 7.29 13.88
CA ASN A 11 14.34 8.03 14.31
C ASN A 11 13.19 7.04 14.49
N PHE A 12 12.69 6.94 15.72
CA PHE A 12 11.48 6.17 16.04
C PHE A 12 10.28 7.09 16.01
N TYR A 13 9.17 6.60 15.48
CA TYR A 13 7.91 7.33 15.42
C TYR A 13 6.73 6.40 15.65
N GLY A 14 5.60 6.97 16.00
CA GLY A 14 4.34 6.23 16.13
C GLY A 14 3.17 7.16 16.29
N ASN A 15 1.99 6.62 16.09
CA ASN A 15 0.72 7.25 16.43
C ASN A 15 -0.32 6.19 16.78
N ALA A 16 -1.26 6.59 17.61
CA ALA A 16 -2.52 5.90 17.81
C ALA A 16 -3.64 6.81 17.28
N ARG A 17 -4.53 6.26 16.47
CA ARG A 17 -5.64 6.98 15.86
C ARG A 17 -6.94 6.34 16.29
N MET A 18 -7.83 7.13 16.86
CA MET A 18 -9.17 6.69 17.22
C MET A 18 -10.18 7.38 16.31
N SER A 19 -11.10 6.63 15.77
CA SER A 19 -12.27 7.14 15.06
C SER A 19 -13.50 7.00 15.93
N THR A 20 -14.38 7.98 15.79
CA THR A 20 -15.69 7.97 16.44
C THR A 20 -16.70 8.41 15.40
N PHE A 21 -17.52 7.47 14.93
CA PHE A 21 -18.59 7.75 13.97
C PHE A 21 -19.93 7.47 14.62
N TRP A 22 -20.75 8.49 14.66
CA TRP A 22 -22.14 8.35 15.04
C TRP A 22 -22.99 8.44 13.76
N THR A 23 -23.59 7.32 13.39
CA THR A 23 -24.41 7.19 12.20
C THR A 23 -25.87 7.11 12.58
N SER A 24 -26.71 7.93 11.98
CA SER A 24 -28.16 7.86 12.12
C SER A 24 -28.79 7.75 10.74
N LEU A 25 -29.43 6.63 10.47
CA LEU A 25 -30.06 6.30 9.20
C LEU A 25 -31.58 6.18 9.39
N ASN A 26 -32.33 6.30 8.30
CA ASN A 26 -33.77 6.06 8.33
C ASN A 26 -34.04 4.54 8.46
N GLU A 27 -34.75 4.14 9.50
CA GLU A 27 -35.09 2.72 9.77
C GLU A 27 -35.73 2.01 8.59
N LYS A 28 -36.49 2.73 7.76
CA LYS A 28 -37.17 2.17 6.59
C LYS A 28 -36.20 1.76 5.48
N ASP A 29 -35.03 2.38 5.44
CA ASP A 29 -34.06 2.17 4.36
C ASP A 29 -33.04 1.07 4.70
N VAL A 30 -32.87 0.73 5.99
CA VAL A 30 -31.78 -0.17 6.43
C VAL A 30 -32.26 -1.47 7.08
N GLY A 31 -33.55 -1.62 7.36
CA GLY A 31 -34.11 -2.87 7.86
C GLY A 31 -33.51 -3.40 9.19
N GLY A 32 -32.89 -2.52 9.97
CA GLY A 32 -32.15 -2.89 11.17
C GLY A 32 -31.85 -1.70 12.08
N LYS A 33 -30.65 -1.63 12.67
CA LYS A 33 -30.23 -0.51 13.52
C LYS A 33 -30.21 0.81 12.74
N ALA A 34 -31.07 1.74 13.12
CA ALA A 34 -31.11 3.07 12.53
C ALA A 34 -30.06 4.02 13.08
N THR A 35 -29.53 3.73 14.25
CA THR A 35 -28.52 4.57 14.92
C THR A 35 -27.44 3.66 15.47
N ASP A 36 -26.21 3.97 15.14
CA ASP A 36 -25.03 3.21 15.61
C ASP A 36 -23.90 4.17 15.99
N LEU A 37 -23.13 3.77 17.00
CA LEU A 37 -21.90 4.42 17.41
C LEU A 37 -20.76 3.45 17.15
N ASP A 38 -19.94 3.80 16.17
CA ASP A 38 -18.69 3.12 15.89
C ASP A 38 -17.54 3.90 16.55
N TRP A 39 -16.86 3.24 17.48
CA TRP A 39 -15.77 3.84 18.23
C TRP A 39 -14.61 2.85 18.29
N ASP A 40 -13.65 3.06 17.43
CA ASP A 40 -12.61 2.08 17.20
C ASP A 40 -11.22 2.70 17.04
N LEU A 41 -10.19 1.91 17.38
CA LEU A 41 -8.81 2.25 17.09
C LEU A 41 -8.49 1.87 15.65
N GLN A 42 -8.22 2.88 14.84
CA GLN A 42 -8.00 2.68 13.39
C GLN A 42 -6.80 1.78 13.11
N GLY A 43 -6.98 0.82 12.20
CA GLY A 43 -5.95 -0.10 11.75
C GLY A 43 -4.76 0.55 11.02
N ASN A 44 -4.76 1.88 10.85
CA ASN A 44 -3.63 2.67 10.41
C ASN A 44 -2.82 3.30 11.55
N SER A 45 -3.17 3.03 12.80
CA SER A 45 -2.30 3.25 13.97
C SER A 45 -1.00 2.50 13.77
N ARG A 46 0.13 3.11 14.09
CA ARG A 46 1.43 2.58 13.65
C ARG A 46 2.58 2.86 14.61
N LEU A 47 3.57 2.00 14.54
CA LEU A 47 4.89 2.18 15.13
C LEU A 47 5.94 1.94 14.06
N GLY A 48 6.98 2.75 14.00
CA GLY A 48 8.01 2.61 12.99
C GLY A 48 9.36 3.17 13.39
N ALA A 49 10.34 2.86 12.56
CA ALA A 49 11.69 3.39 12.65
C ALA A 49 12.21 3.76 11.25
N ASN A 50 12.85 4.90 11.17
CA ASN A 50 13.62 5.32 10.02
C ASN A 50 15.11 5.24 10.34
N VAL A 51 15.90 4.84 9.36
CA VAL A 51 17.35 4.79 9.40
C VAL A 51 17.88 5.60 8.25
N LYS A 52 18.88 6.44 8.52
CA LYS A 52 19.59 7.22 7.50
C LYS A 52 21.08 7.14 7.74
N ALA A 53 21.81 6.78 6.71
CA ALA A 53 23.26 6.89 6.58
C ALA A 53 23.57 7.62 5.26
N ASP A 54 24.83 7.87 4.93
CA ASP A 54 25.25 8.71 3.79
C ASP A 54 24.47 8.44 2.49
N HIS A 55 24.50 7.19 2.04
CA HIS A 55 23.87 6.77 0.77
C HIS A 55 22.72 5.78 0.95
N ILE A 56 22.36 5.45 2.20
CA ILE A 56 21.36 4.45 2.52
C ILE A 56 20.27 5.08 3.37
N LYS A 57 19.03 4.76 3.04
CA LYS A 57 17.85 5.01 3.88
C LYS A 57 17.10 3.69 4.04
N ALA A 58 16.51 3.48 5.21
CA ALA A 58 15.63 2.35 5.43
C ALA A 58 14.46 2.76 6.31
N GLN A 59 13.36 2.02 6.20
CA GLN A 59 12.19 2.20 7.04
C GLN A 59 11.56 0.86 7.35
N VAL A 60 11.15 0.72 8.62
CA VAL A 60 10.22 -0.33 9.06
C VAL A 60 9.02 0.36 9.68
N GLU A 61 7.83 -0.02 9.27
CA GLU A 61 6.56 0.46 9.82
C GLU A 61 5.61 -0.71 10.05
N LEU A 62 5.11 -0.82 11.26
CA LEU A 62 4.16 -1.82 11.72
C LEU A 62 2.79 -1.16 11.92
N ALA A 63 1.72 -1.80 11.47
CA ALA A 63 0.36 -1.46 11.82
C ALA A 63 0.02 -2.10 13.16
N LEU A 64 -0.69 -1.35 13.99
CA LEU A 64 -1.36 -1.84 15.18
C LEU A 64 -2.84 -2.01 14.80
N LYS A 65 -3.31 -3.25 14.75
CA LYS A 65 -4.65 -3.60 14.30
C LYS A 65 -5.43 -4.27 15.42
N ASP A 66 -6.75 -4.26 15.27
CA ASP A 66 -7.66 -5.03 16.10
C ASP A 66 -7.43 -4.76 17.62
N LEU A 67 -7.23 -3.49 17.95
CA LEU A 67 -7.02 -3.02 19.32
C LEU A 67 -8.34 -2.58 19.98
N ASP A 68 -9.45 -3.07 19.48
CA ASP A 68 -10.77 -2.91 20.02
C ASP A 68 -10.97 -3.72 21.31
N SER A 69 -12.04 -3.44 22.02
CA SER A 69 -12.32 -4.07 23.31
C SER A 69 -12.54 -5.58 23.16
N GLY A 70 -11.65 -6.37 23.73
CA GLY A 70 -11.74 -7.83 23.80
C GLY A 70 -10.83 -8.59 22.83
N SER A 71 -9.98 -7.90 22.09
CA SER A 71 -8.97 -8.48 21.21
C SER A 71 -7.56 -8.25 21.77
N ASP A 72 -6.67 -9.23 21.61
CA ASP A 72 -5.24 -9.08 21.93
C ASP A 72 -4.50 -8.20 20.91
N GLY A 73 -5.20 -7.74 19.88
CA GLY A 73 -4.66 -6.97 18.80
C GLY A 73 -3.78 -7.78 17.85
N ALA A 74 -3.44 -7.18 16.72
CA ALA A 74 -2.55 -7.77 15.73
C ALA A 74 -1.51 -6.77 15.26
N VAL A 75 -0.32 -7.27 14.91
CA VAL A 75 0.75 -6.47 14.32
C VAL A 75 0.99 -6.93 12.90
N ALA A 76 0.91 -6.00 11.96
CA ALA A 76 1.15 -6.30 10.56
C ALA A 76 2.23 -5.39 9.97
N THR A 77 3.10 -5.94 9.13
CA THR A 77 4.10 -5.13 8.43
C THR A 77 3.43 -4.26 7.37
N ARG A 78 3.50 -2.95 7.55
CA ARG A 78 3.05 -1.96 6.55
C ARG A 78 4.14 -1.65 5.54
N ARG A 79 5.33 -1.31 6.02
CA ARG A 79 6.49 -0.96 5.18
C ARG A 79 7.74 -1.59 5.78
N ALA A 80 8.60 -2.12 4.92
CA ALA A 80 9.91 -2.65 5.29
C ALA A 80 10.78 -2.59 4.05
N TYR A 81 11.59 -1.55 3.90
CA TYR A 81 12.40 -1.34 2.70
C TYR A 81 13.70 -0.61 2.99
N GLY A 82 14.65 -0.78 2.09
CA GLY A 82 15.87 0.00 2.01
C GLY A 82 16.00 0.73 0.68
N VAL A 83 16.65 1.86 0.68
CA VAL A 83 16.99 2.66 -0.51
C VAL A 83 18.47 2.95 -0.51
N TRP A 84 19.14 2.60 -1.57
CA TRP A 84 20.51 2.96 -1.84
C TRP A 84 20.57 4.05 -2.92
N ASN A 85 21.22 5.18 -2.59
CA ASN A 85 21.52 6.24 -3.53
C ASN A 85 22.91 5.98 -4.11
N PHE A 86 22.98 5.65 -5.39
CA PHE A 86 24.24 5.38 -6.11
C PHE A 86 24.73 6.61 -6.91
N GLY A 87 24.23 7.81 -6.60
CA GLY A 87 24.61 9.07 -7.22
C GLY A 87 23.74 9.46 -8.42
N ALA A 88 23.74 8.65 -9.47
CA ALA A 88 22.91 8.89 -10.66
C ALA A 88 21.43 8.58 -10.45
N GLY A 89 21.08 7.83 -9.39
CA GLY A 89 19.73 7.41 -9.10
C GLY A 89 19.63 6.67 -7.78
N THR A 90 18.49 5.99 -7.57
CA THR A 90 18.21 5.22 -6.37
C THR A 90 17.77 3.80 -6.71
N LEU A 91 18.16 2.85 -5.88
CA LEU A 91 17.63 1.49 -5.86
C LEU A 91 16.86 1.28 -4.56
N LYS A 92 15.57 1.01 -4.65
CA LYS A 92 14.71 0.65 -3.52
C LYS A 92 14.39 -0.83 -3.57
N VAL A 93 14.54 -1.52 -2.44
CA VAL A 93 14.20 -2.94 -2.28
C VAL A 93 13.38 -3.14 -1.02
N GLY A 94 12.28 -3.85 -1.13
CA GLY A 94 11.43 -4.23 0.00
C GLY A 94 9.96 -3.90 -0.20
N LYS A 95 9.21 -3.91 0.90
CA LYS A 95 7.77 -3.65 0.93
C LYS A 95 7.50 -2.16 1.14
N ASP A 96 6.91 -1.51 0.14
CA ASP A 96 6.58 -0.07 0.17
C ASP A 96 5.42 0.23 -0.79
N TYR A 97 4.91 1.46 -0.75
CA TYR A 97 3.96 1.93 -1.76
C TYR A 97 4.56 1.82 -3.15
N SER A 98 3.74 1.36 -4.06
CA SER A 98 4.14 1.22 -5.47
C SER A 98 4.06 2.55 -6.22
N PRO A 99 4.73 2.69 -7.37
CA PRO A 99 4.72 3.91 -8.17
C PRO A 99 3.34 4.42 -8.56
N VAL A 100 2.35 3.54 -8.71
CA VAL A 100 0.98 3.93 -9.09
C VAL A 100 0.08 4.25 -7.89
N THR A 101 0.59 4.18 -6.67
CA THR A 101 -0.15 4.63 -5.49
C THR A 101 -0.05 6.15 -5.35
N GLN A 102 -1.21 6.82 -5.24
CA GLN A 102 -1.28 8.27 -5.05
C GLN A 102 -2.32 8.61 -3.99
N PHE A 103 -1.90 9.31 -2.95
CA PHE A 103 -2.79 9.91 -1.97
C PHE A 103 -3.13 11.34 -2.41
N ILE A 104 -4.42 11.66 -2.50
CA ILE A 104 -4.92 12.98 -2.95
C ILE A 104 -5.61 13.75 -1.85
N SER A 105 -5.89 13.13 -0.70
CA SER A 105 -6.58 13.75 0.42
C SER A 105 -6.06 13.21 1.76
N ASN A 106 -6.23 14.00 2.81
CA ASN A 106 -6.03 13.59 4.21
C ASN A 106 -7.36 13.48 4.96
N GLN A 107 -8.47 13.28 4.26
CA GLN A 107 -9.76 13.15 4.90
C GLN A 107 -9.86 11.83 5.65
N THR A 108 -10.48 11.89 6.82
CA THR A 108 -10.70 10.74 7.71
C THR A 108 -12.06 10.08 7.51
N PHE A 109 -12.82 10.55 6.53
CA PHE A 109 -14.09 9.95 6.17
C PHE A 109 -13.90 8.46 5.83
N ASP A 110 -14.82 7.63 6.29
CA ASP A 110 -14.82 6.18 6.07
C ASP A 110 -13.49 5.49 6.45
N GLY A 111 -13.09 5.63 7.70
CA GLY A 111 -11.92 4.96 8.23
C GLY A 111 -10.57 5.52 7.79
N ASP A 112 -10.48 6.80 7.45
CA ASP A 112 -9.23 7.48 7.04
C ASP A 112 -8.68 6.93 5.71
N LEU A 113 -9.55 6.63 4.77
CA LEU A 113 -9.18 6.12 3.45
C LEU A 113 -8.53 7.17 2.54
N GLY A 114 -8.61 8.45 2.87
CA GLY A 114 -8.01 9.53 2.09
C GLY A 114 -8.57 9.64 0.67
N LEU A 115 -9.85 9.33 0.47
CA LEU A 115 -10.54 9.25 -0.81
C LEU A 115 -10.00 8.16 -1.77
N LEU A 116 -9.35 7.11 -1.27
CA LEU A 116 -8.82 6.04 -2.10
C LEU A 116 -9.91 5.33 -2.93
N GLU A 117 -11.11 5.19 -2.37
CA GLU A 117 -12.26 4.59 -3.07
C GLU A 117 -13.00 5.56 -3.99
N PHE A 118 -12.67 6.85 -3.93
CA PHE A 118 -13.28 7.91 -4.70
C PHE A 118 -12.37 8.46 -5.82
N GLY A 119 -11.61 7.57 -6.45
CA GLY A 119 -10.79 7.91 -7.61
C GLY A 119 -9.29 8.07 -7.34
N ALA A 120 -8.82 8.03 -6.10
CA ALA A 120 -7.40 7.97 -5.82
C ALA A 120 -6.86 6.55 -6.10
N PRO A 121 -5.87 6.38 -6.97
CA PRO A 121 -5.33 5.06 -7.28
C PRO A 121 -4.52 4.51 -6.11
N TYR A 122 -4.81 3.26 -5.73
CA TYR A 122 -4.13 2.58 -4.65
C TYR A 122 -3.78 1.13 -5.00
N ALA A 123 -2.49 0.87 -5.24
CA ALA A 123 -1.98 -0.47 -5.53
C ALA A 123 -1.39 -1.19 -4.30
N GLY A 124 -1.58 -0.62 -3.12
CA GLY A 124 -1.09 -1.18 -1.86
C GLY A 124 0.40 -0.98 -1.63
N ARG A 125 0.97 -1.86 -0.82
CA ARG A 125 2.39 -1.88 -0.42
C ARG A 125 2.97 -3.26 -0.73
N PRO A 126 3.22 -3.57 -2.00
CA PRO A 126 3.80 -4.85 -2.40
C PRO A 126 5.30 -4.91 -2.08
N GLY A 127 5.84 -6.14 -2.11
CA GLY A 127 7.27 -6.35 -2.25
C GLY A 127 7.73 -5.89 -3.63
N GLN A 128 8.82 -5.14 -3.72
CA GLN A 128 9.29 -4.53 -4.95
C GLN A 128 10.80 -4.31 -5.00
N ILE A 129 11.32 -4.26 -6.22
CA ILE A 129 12.62 -3.71 -6.55
C ILE A 129 12.34 -2.53 -7.48
N ALA A 130 12.71 -1.32 -7.07
CA ALA A 130 12.44 -0.13 -7.87
C ALA A 130 13.71 0.69 -8.12
N LEU A 131 13.77 1.28 -9.29
CA LEU A 131 14.82 2.21 -9.72
C LEU A 131 14.20 3.60 -9.90
N GLY A 132 14.86 4.60 -9.33
CA GLY A 132 14.46 6.01 -9.43
C GLY A 132 15.54 6.86 -10.08
N PHE A 133 15.13 7.74 -11.00
CA PHE A 133 16.00 8.71 -11.69
C PHE A 133 15.28 10.04 -11.82
N GLY A 134 15.66 11.03 -11.01
CA GLY A 134 14.95 12.30 -10.97
C GLY A 134 13.48 12.10 -10.59
N GLY A 135 12.54 12.56 -11.46
CA GLY A 135 11.09 12.36 -11.26
C GLY A 135 10.54 11.02 -11.73
N PHE A 136 11.38 10.16 -12.36
CA PHE A 136 10.98 8.86 -12.88
C PHE A 136 11.23 7.76 -11.86
N GLU A 137 10.27 6.85 -11.69
CA GLU A 137 10.40 5.62 -10.91
C GLU A 137 9.83 4.44 -11.70
N VAL A 138 10.56 3.33 -11.74
CA VAL A 138 10.08 2.06 -12.30
C VAL A 138 10.29 0.96 -11.27
N ALA A 139 9.27 0.11 -11.07
CA ALA A 139 9.28 -0.95 -10.09
C ALA A 139 8.90 -2.31 -10.70
N PHE A 140 9.67 -3.33 -10.33
CA PHE A 140 9.32 -4.74 -10.48
C PHE A 140 8.69 -5.21 -9.18
N ILE A 141 7.45 -5.65 -9.27
CA ILE A 141 6.58 -5.88 -8.13
C ILE A 141 6.16 -7.34 -8.10
N THR A 142 6.08 -7.91 -6.90
CA THR A 142 5.49 -9.22 -6.69
C THR A 142 4.06 -9.25 -7.26
N PRO A 143 3.75 -10.16 -8.19
CA PRO A 143 2.40 -10.26 -8.75
C PRO A 143 1.38 -10.57 -7.65
N LYS A 144 0.17 -10.04 -7.78
CA LYS A 144 -0.95 -10.42 -6.90
C LYS A 144 -1.39 -11.85 -7.23
N ASP A 145 -1.81 -12.58 -6.20
CA ASP A 145 -2.25 -13.96 -6.31
C ASP A 145 -3.75 -14.08 -6.63
N ASP A 146 -4.53 -13.09 -6.25
CA ASP A 146 -5.98 -13.11 -6.41
C ASP A 146 -6.36 -12.60 -7.81
N VAL A 147 -6.70 -13.51 -8.70
CA VAL A 147 -7.36 -13.20 -9.96
C VAL A 147 -8.71 -13.90 -9.94
N ASP A 148 -9.74 -13.17 -9.54
CA ASP A 148 -11.11 -13.65 -9.69
C ASP A 148 -11.47 -13.67 -11.19
N LEU A 149 -11.53 -14.86 -11.76
CA LEU A 149 -12.03 -15.06 -13.11
C LEU A 149 -13.55 -15.15 -13.05
N VAL A 150 -14.21 -14.10 -13.48
CA VAL A 150 -15.65 -14.13 -13.70
C VAL A 150 -15.89 -14.54 -15.16
N SER A 151 -16.49 -15.71 -15.39
CA SER A 151 -16.95 -16.09 -16.71
C SER A 151 -18.14 -15.20 -17.14
N GLU A 152 -18.40 -15.11 -18.47
CA GLU A 152 -19.58 -14.40 -19.00
C GLU A 152 -20.92 -14.91 -18.41
N THR A 153 -20.92 -16.10 -17.84
CA THR A 153 -22.10 -16.70 -17.16
C THR A 153 -22.13 -16.41 -15.66
N GLY A 154 -21.19 -15.62 -15.12
CA GLY A 154 -21.14 -15.27 -13.69
C GLY A 154 -20.58 -16.39 -12.79
N ALA A 155 -20.09 -17.49 -13.33
CA ALA A 155 -19.39 -18.50 -12.56
C ALA A 155 -17.96 -18.06 -12.27
N THR A 156 -17.56 -18.05 -11.00
CA THR A 156 -16.17 -17.88 -10.58
C THR A 156 -15.40 -19.16 -10.90
N ALA A 157 -14.39 -19.06 -11.74
CA ALA A 157 -13.47 -20.16 -11.98
C ALA A 157 -12.24 -19.96 -11.09
N ASP A 158 -12.00 -20.91 -10.21
CA ASP A 158 -10.80 -20.97 -9.37
C ASP A 158 -9.66 -21.56 -10.22
N GLY A 159 -8.86 -20.71 -10.82
CA GLY A 159 -7.74 -21.12 -11.64
C GLY A 159 -6.44 -20.53 -11.12
N ASP A 160 -5.41 -21.38 -10.95
CA ASP A 160 -4.05 -20.92 -10.61
C ASP A 160 -3.41 -20.22 -11.82
N PRO A 161 -3.33 -18.89 -11.83
CA PRO A 161 -2.70 -18.17 -12.92
C PRO A 161 -1.19 -18.39 -12.90
N LYS A 162 -0.63 -18.85 -14.01
CA LYS A 162 0.82 -18.94 -14.17
C LYS A 162 1.42 -17.56 -14.42
N ARG A 163 2.26 -17.10 -13.51
CA ARG A 163 2.97 -15.83 -13.58
C ARG A 163 4.44 -16.09 -13.91
N ILE A 164 4.90 -15.55 -15.02
CA ILE A 164 6.25 -15.81 -15.53
C ILE A 164 7.16 -14.59 -15.31
N ILE A 165 6.54 -13.40 -15.22
CA ILE A 165 7.26 -12.15 -15.05
C ILE A 165 6.65 -11.36 -13.89
N PRO A 166 7.44 -10.54 -13.16
CA PRO A 166 6.92 -9.64 -12.17
C PRO A 166 5.97 -8.61 -12.80
N LYS A 167 5.07 -8.06 -12.01
CA LYS A 167 4.29 -6.89 -12.39
C LYS A 167 5.23 -5.70 -12.54
N LEU A 168 5.09 -4.96 -13.63
CA LEU A 168 5.82 -3.73 -13.88
C LEU A 168 4.94 -2.52 -13.57
N GLU A 169 5.46 -1.57 -12.79
CA GLU A 169 4.82 -0.27 -12.59
C GLU A 169 5.82 0.85 -12.82
N ALA A 170 5.36 1.96 -13.37
CA ALA A 170 6.18 3.14 -13.57
C ALA A 170 5.39 4.41 -13.28
N SER A 171 6.10 5.45 -12.85
CA SER A 171 5.56 6.80 -12.72
C SER A 171 6.58 7.85 -13.07
N TYR A 172 6.10 9.00 -13.54
CA TYR A 172 6.90 10.19 -13.74
C TYR A 172 6.20 11.39 -13.13
N GLY A 173 6.87 12.06 -12.21
CA GLY A 173 6.38 13.22 -11.49
C GLY A 173 7.15 14.48 -11.84
N MET A 174 6.43 15.58 -12.03
CA MET A 174 6.97 16.93 -12.24
C MET A 174 6.27 17.92 -11.31
N ALA A 175 7.02 18.90 -10.82
CA ALA A 175 6.49 20.01 -10.03
C ALA A 175 6.85 21.32 -10.72
N PHE A 176 5.87 22.22 -10.88
CA PHE A 176 6.01 23.56 -11.47
C PHE A 176 5.30 24.56 -10.53
N ASP A 177 6.03 25.36 -9.82
CA ASP A 177 5.48 26.35 -8.87
C ASP A 177 4.34 25.76 -8.00
N ALA A 178 3.09 26.12 -8.32
CA ALA A 178 1.88 25.65 -7.63
C ALA A 178 1.28 24.35 -8.19
N TRP A 179 1.85 23.79 -9.26
CA TRP A 179 1.28 22.63 -9.95
C TRP A 179 2.15 21.40 -9.75
N ASN A 180 1.50 20.28 -9.43
CA ASN A 180 2.12 18.96 -9.43
C ASN A 180 1.43 18.10 -10.48
N PHE A 181 2.22 17.49 -11.35
CA PHE A 181 1.75 16.58 -12.36
C PHE A 181 2.42 15.22 -12.20
N LYS A 182 1.64 14.15 -12.25
CA LYS A 182 2.16 12.78 -12.21
C LYS A 182 1.45 11.91 -13.23
N ILE A 183 2.22 11.28 -14.12
CA ILE A 183 1.77 10.19 -14.98
C ILE A 183 2.21 8.89 -14.32
N MET A 184 1.32 7.89 -14.30
CA MET A 184 1.62 6.59 -13.75
C MET A 184 0.87 5.49 -14.49
N GLY A 185 1.44 4.28 -14.50
CA GLY A 185 0.81 3.12 -15.10
C GLY A 185 1.50 1.83 -14.71
N GLY A 186 0.83 0.71 -14.96
CA GLY A 186 1.35 -0.60 -14.66
C GLY A 186 0.93 -1.64 -15.69
N TYR A 187 1.70 -2.71 -15.78
CA TYR A 187 1.45 -3.86 -16.63
C TYR A 187 1.68 -5.15 -15.84
N GLN A 188 0.72 -6.07 -15.91
CA GLN A 188 0.85 -7.41 -15.36
C GLN A 188 0.42 -8.42 -16.41
N TYR A 189 1.27 -9.41 -16.65
CA TYR A 189 0.97 -10.55 -17.50
C TYR A 189 0.74 -11.79 -16.66
N TYR A 190 -0.32 -12.51 -16.96
CA TYR A 190 -0.60 -13.84 -16.41
C TYR A 190 -1.20 -14.73 -17.50
N SER A 191 -0.98 -16.03 -17.39
CA SER A 191 -1.57 -17.04 -18.27
C SER A 191 -2.36 -18.03 -17.41
N ILE A 192 -3.59 -18.29 -17.81
CA ILE A 192 -4.45 -19.28 -17.17
C ILE A 192 -4.56 -20.46 -18.11
N LYS A 193 -4.24 -21.64 -17.61
CA LYS A 193 -4.43 -22.87 -18.37
C LYS A 193 -5.78 -23.49 -17.99
N ASP A 194 -6.56 -23.73 -19.03
CA ASP A 194 -7.73 -24.63 -19.11
C ASP A 194 -8.54 -24.84 -17.82
N VAL A 195 -9.47 -23.93 -17.54
CA VAL A 195 -10.52 -24.13 -16.52
C VAL A 195 -11.79 -24.72 -17.13
N LEU A 196 -11.83 -25.00 -18.45
CA LEU A 196 -13.07 -25.33 -19.16
C LEU A 196 -13.17 -26.76 -19.69
N ASN A 197 -12.34 -27.70 -19.27
CA ASN A 197 -12.40 -29.08 -19.80
C ASN A 197 -12.53 -30.16 -18.72
N GLU A 198 -13.41 -30.01 -17.75
CA GLU A 198 -13.97 -31.16 -17.02
C GLU A 198 -15.46 -30.87 -16.74
N ALA A 199 -16.31 -31.18 -17.73
CA ALA A 199 -17.73 -31.38 -17.58
C ALA A 199 -18.09 -32.73 -18.23
#